data_95910e65b163cc0b9bbf83bc150ba15e
#
_entry.id   95910e65b163cc0b9bbf83bc150ba15e
#
_cell.length_a   1.000
_cell.length_b   1.000
_cell.length_c   1.000
_cell.angle_alpha   90.00
_cell.angle_beta   90.00
_cell.angle_gamma   90.00
#
_symmetry.space_group_name_H-M   'P 1'
#
loop_
_entity.id
_entity.type
_entity.pdbx_description
1 polymer ?
#
loop_
_entity_poly.entity_id
_entity_poly.type
_entity_poly.pdbx_seq_one_letter_code
_entity_poly.pdbx_strand_id
1 'polypeptide(L)'
;MHVSTRAAFLAATLVWATSASAQTYTLEEAVRIAVANSPQGEATAARLDGFNAARNAADTSPAPTIEGTVENIGTPGFSQWQIDGTYNQRLERGGKRAARVGLAQGDIAVAEAEALVRRLDLASEVQALYVEAQAAALSLQLARSRVEIAETLANEVQRRVDEARDPLFAGTRARTQLAEARVDLGLAEHAYTAALARLALLTGGDRASIGIVTSGFLDAPEVAANPAVLTPVDLAVFRARRNRADANYRLQEANSRTDPTVFAGPRLFGNGDLAVIAGFSLPLPNRALNRANIDRAAAEQRQVEADLAVERFQRRRQIALAAERVEEARHEAEAIQEQVVPGAEQTLREVRAGYNRGGFTFLDVSVAQTALHEARVRFVDALAEYHQAKVDYDRLTGRFIELVGGY
;
A
#
# COMPACT_ATOMS: atom_id res chain seq x y z
N MET A 1 -42.68 -64.51 18.08
CA MET A 1 -43.41 -63.24 17.76
C MET A 1 -42.81 -62.16 18.58
N HIS A 2 -41.88 -61.38 18.00
CA HIS A 2 -41.40 -60.13 18.56
C HIS A 2 -41.37 -59.10 17.44
N VAL A 3 -42.26 -58.11 17.54
CA VAL A 3 -42.39 -56.96 16.66
C VAL A 3 -41.52 -55.91 17.23
N SER A 4 -40.47 -55.50 16.50
CA SER A 4 -39.58 -54.34 16.85
C SER A 4 -39.97 -53.12 16.02
N THR A 5 -40.54 -52.14 16.71
CA THR A 5 -40.91 -50.81 16.21
C THR A 5 -39.69 -49.98 16.06
N ARG A 6 -39.34 -49.56 14.84
CA ARG A 6 -38.30 -48.56 14.54
C ARG A 6 -38.93 -47.15 14.57
N ALA A 7 -38.56 -46.37 15.56
CA ALA A 7 -38.86 -44.96 15.62
C ALA A 7 -37.87 -44.19 14.76
N ALA A 8 -38.35 -43.52 13.71
CA ALA A 8 -37.56 -42.60 12.87
C ALA A 8 -37.54 -41.22 13.52
N PHE A 9 -36.37 -40.74 13.98
CA PHE A 9 -36.14 -39.37 14.39
C PHE A 9 -35.88 -38.51 13.15
N LEU A 10 -36.82 -37.64 12.81
CA LEU A 10 -36.62 -36.53 11.86
C LEU A 10 -35.90 -35.41 12.62
N ALA A 11 -34.60 -35.21 12.36
CA ALA A 11 -33.87 -34.04 12.80
C ALA A 11 -34.17 -32.88 11.85
N ALA A 12 -35.01 -31.94 12.27
CA ALA A 12 -35.22 -30.68 11.57
C ALA A 12 -33.98 -29.76 11.81
N THR A 13 -33.10 -29.67 10.83
CA THR A 13 -32.03 -28.67 10.81
C THR A 13 -32.63 -27.32 10.52
N LEU A 14 -32.78 -26.48 11.56
CA LEU A 14 -33.08 -25.06 11.43
C LEU A 14 -31.86 -24.36 10.84
N VAL A 15 -31.86 -24.08 9.55
CA VAL A 15 -30.91 -23.19 8.91
C VAL A 15 -31.27 -21.76 9.34
N TRP A 16 -30.53 -21.22 10.30
CA TRP A 16 -30.57 -19.81 10.59
C TRP A 16 -29.96 -19.09 9.41
N ALA A 17 -30.79 -18.52 8.53
CA ALA A 17 -30.39 -17.51 7.59
C ALA A 17 -29.99 -16.26 8.42
N THR A 18 -28.71 -16.12 8.74
CA THR A 18 -28.17 -14.86 9.23
C THR A 18 -28.30 -13.87 8.09
N SER A 19 -29.26 -12.94 8.23
CA SER A 19 -29.32 -11.75 7.39
C SER A 19 -27.97 -11.06 7.52
N ALA A 20 -27.13 -11.14 6.51
CA ALA A 20 -25.90 -10.38 6.43
C ALA A 20 -26.33 -8.89 6.35
N SER A 21 -26.41 -8.21 7.49
CA SER A 21 -26.51 -6.76 7.52
C SER A 21 -25.25 -6.22 6.89
N ALA A 22 -25.38 -5.36 5.89
CA ALA A 22 -24.25 -4.67 5.29
C ALA A 22 -23.43 -3.99 6.40
N GLN A 23 -22.19 -4.42 6.55
CA GLN A 23 -21.29 -3.90 7.58
C GLN A 23 -20.73 -2.58 7.06
N THR A 24 -21.16 -1.48 7.65
CA THR A 24 -20.70 -0.14 7.27
C THR A 24 -19.34 0.11 7.91
N TYR A 25 -18.32 0.30 7.09
CA TYR A 25 -16.97 0.58 7.54
C TYR A 25 -16.67 2.07 7.48
N THR A 26 -15.95 2.56 8.48
CA THR A 26 -15.24 3.83 8.43
C THR A 26 -13.98 3.67 7.58
N LEU A 27 -13.37 4.77 7.14
CA LEU A 27 -12.11 4.73 6.41
C LEU A 27 -11.00 4.02 7.20
N GLU A 28 -10.87 4.34 8.48
CA GLU A 28 -9.85 3.75 9.36
C GLU A 28 -10.05 2.24 9.56
N GLU A 29 -11.31 1.79 9.63
CA GLU A 29 -11.63 0.36 9.70
C GLU A 29 -11.32 -0.35 8.38
N ALA A 30 -11.66 0.25 7.25
CA ALA A 30 -11.34 -0.29 5.92
C ALA A 30 -9.81 -0.44 5.73
N VAL A 31 -9.03 0.57 6.12
CA VAL A 31 -7.56 0.51 6.09
C VAL A 31 -7.03 -0.61 6.98
N ARG A 32 -7.51 -0.72 8.22
CA ARG A 32 -7.08 -1.75 9.17
C ARG A 32 -7.36 -3.16 8.64
N ILE A 33 -8.54 -3.37 8.09
CA ILE A 33 -8.97 -4.66 7.54
C ILE A 33 -8.12 -5.01 6.31
N ALA A 34 -7.91 -4.06 5.39
CA ALA A 34 -7.13 -4.28 4.18
C ALA A 34 -5.66 -4.62 4.50
N VAL A 35 -5.05 -3.91 5.46
CA VAL A 35 -3.67 -4.19 5.90
C VAL A 35 -3.57 -5.56 6.57
N ALA A 36 -4.55 -5.94 7.39
CA ALA A 36 -4.58 -7.25 8.07
C ALA A 36 -4.80 -8.42 7.10
N ASN A 37 -5.63 -8.24 6.08
CA ASN A 37 -5.98 -9.29 5.11
C ASN A 37 -5.04 -9.34 3.90
N SER A 38 -4.11 -8.38 3.78
CA SER A 38 -3.22 -8.29 2.63
C SER A 38 -2.23 -9.45 2.59
N PRO A 39 -2.10 -10.16 1.45
CA PRO A 39 -1.05 -11.18 1.24
C PRO A 39 0.38 -10.62 1.39
N GLN A 40 0.53 -9.28 1.32
CA GLN A 40 1.81 -8.60 1.54
C GLN A 40 2.35 -8.83 2.96
N GLY A 41 1.47 -9.05 3.95
CA GLY A 41 1.86 -9.38 5.32
C GLY A 41 2.63 -10.70 5.39
N GLU A 42 2.07 -11.76 4.80
CA GLU A 42 2.70 -13.09 4.73
C GLU A 42 4.00 -13.08 3.91
N ALA A 43 3.98 -12.42 2.74
CA ALA A 43 5.18 -12.25 1.92
C ALA A 43 6.30 -11.49 2.65
N THR A 44 5.95 -10.50 3.47
CA THR A 44 6.91 -9.75 4.30
C THR A 44 7.48 -10.64 5.39
N ALA A 45 6.65 -11.41 6.08
CA ALA A 45 7.10 -12.35 7.12
C ALA A 45 8.09 -13.38 6.54
N ALA A 46 7.74 -14.03 5.43
CA ALA A 46 8.61 -14.98 4.75
C ALA A 46 9.95 -14.35 4.31
N ARG A 47 9.93 -13.09 3.84
CA ARG A 47 11.15 -12.35 3.49
C ARG A 47 12.02 -12.07 4.71
N LEU A 48 11.43 -11.65 5.83
CA LEU A 48 12.14 -11.43 7.09
C LEU A 48 12.72 -12.71 7.65
N ASP A 49 12.01 -13.85 7.56
CA ASP A 49 12.52 -15.16 7.94
C ASP A 49 13.77 -15.52 7.12
N GLY A 50 13.79 -15.23 5.82
CA GLY A 50 14.95 -15.41 4.97
C GLY A 50 16.15 -14.56 5.42
N PHE A 51 15.93 -13.29 5.77
CA PHE A 51 16.99 -12.42 6.31
C PHE A 51 17.46 -12.87 7.70
N ASN A 52 16.56 -13.33 8.57
CA ASN A 52 16.92 -13.90 9.87
C ASN A 52 17.77 -15.17 9.71
N ALA A 53 17.45 -16.03 8.77
CA ALA A 53 18.26 -17.19 8.43
C ALA A 53 19.65 -16.78 7.91
N ALA A 54 19.73 -15.75 7.06
CA ALA A 54 20.99 -15.18 6.58
C ALA A 54 21.83 -14.58 7.73
N ARG A 55 21.19 -13.87 8.68
CA ARG A 55 21.86 -13.37 9.89
C ARG A 55 22.41 -14.53 10.74
N ASN A 56 21.64 -15.62 10.92
CA ASN A 56 22.09 -16.79 11.66
C ASN A 56 23.28 -17.47 10.95
N ALA A 57 23.24 -17.57 9.61
CA ALA A 57 24.38 -18.05 8.82
C ALA A 57 25.61 -17.14 8.96
N ALA A 58 25.43 -15.81 8.99
CA ALA A 58 26.53 -14.85 9.23
C ALA A 58 27.17 -14.99 10.61
N ASP A 59 26.43 -15.51 11.60
CA ASP A 59 26.90 -15.76 12.96
C ASP A 59 27.64 -17.10 13.12
N THR A 60 27.77 -17.89 12.05
CA THR A 60 28.53 -19.16 12.12
C THR A 60 30.03 -18.94 11.94
N SER A 61 30.81 -19.70 12.66
CA SER A 61 32.26 -19.79 12.43
C SER A 61 32.55 -20.56 11.14
N PRO A 62 33.69 -20.29 10.47
CA PRO A 62 34.11 -21.10 9.33
C PRO A 62 34.18 -22.58 9.68
N ALA A 63 33.61 -23.40 8.79
CA ALA A 63 33.67 -24.85 8.98
C ALA A 63 35.12 -25.34 8.97
N PRO A 64 35.48 -26.31 9.83
CA PRO A 64 36.77 -26.99 9.72
C PRO A 64 36.83 -27.84 8.44
N THR A 65 38.03 -28.07 7.97
CA THR A 65 38.24 -28.97 6.82
C THR A 65 39.16 -30.11 7.25
N ILE A 66 38.90 -31.32 6.69
CA ILE A 66 39.80 -32.44 6.82
C ILE A 66 40.54 -32.57 5.48
N GLU A 67 41.87 -32.61 5.54
CA GLU A 67 42.70 -32.73 4.34
C GLU A 67 43.56 -33.98 4.50
N GLY A 68 43.59 -34.80 3.43
CA GLY A 68 44.47 -35.98 3.33
C GLY A 68 45.53 -35.75 2.26
N THR A 69 46.79 -35.92 2.61
CA THR A 69 47.91 -35.76 1.69
C THR A 69 48.73 -37.06 1.67
N VAL A 70 49.10 -37.51 0.47
CA VAL A 70 49.99 -38.63 0.27
C VAL A 70 51.21 -38.12 -0.48
N GLU A 71 52.38 -38.30 0.10
CA GLU A 71 53.65 -37.80 -0.43
C GLU A 71 54.62 -38.92 -0.73
N ASN A 72 55.62 -38.63 -1.57
CA ASN A 72 56.73 -39.53 -1.95
C ASN A 72 56.28 -40.86 -2.60
N ILE A 73 55.14 -40.86 -3.33
CA ILE A 73 54.74 -42.03 -4.12
C ILE A 73 55.67 -42.22 -5.27
N GLY A 74 56.26 -43.46 -5.40
CA GLY A 74 57.13 -43.84 -6.52
C GLY A 74 58.57 -43.40 -6.45
N THR A 75 59.05 -42.90 -5.31
CA THR A 75 60.50 -42.71 -5.04
C THR A 75 61.17 -44.06 -4.85
N PRO A 76 62.45 -44.23 -5.30
CA PRO A 76 63.21 -45.47 -5.02
C PRO A 76 63.34 -45.72 -3.51
N GLY A 77 62.72 -46.83 -3.04
CA GLY A 77 62.61 -47.17 -1.62
C GLY A 77 61.19 -47.00 -1.10
N PHE A 78 60.43 -48.11 -1.10
CA PHE A 78 58.99 -48.15 -0.72
C PHE A 78 58.70 -47.69 0.71
N SER A 79 59.75 -47.49 1.51
CA SER A 79 59.68 -47.02 2.90
C SER A 79 59.61 -45.50 3.07
N GLN A 80 59.63 -44.74 1.94
CA GLN A 80 59.68 -43.26 2.05
C GLN A 80 58.29 -42.57 1.87
N TRP A 81 57.24 -43.34 1.47
CA TRP A 81 55.90 -42.74 1.35
C TRP A 81 55.38 -42.32 2.75
N GLN A 82 54.59 -41.29 2.74
CA GLN A 82 53.91 -40.82 3.95
C GLN A 82 52.46 -40.42 3.63
N ILE A 83 51.59 -40.64 4.59
CA ILE A 83 50.18 -40.27 4.53
C ILE A 83 49.86 -39.35 5.71
N ASP A 84 49.36 -38.18 5.42
CA ASP A 84 48.90 -37.22 6.41
C ASP A 84 47.38 -37.10 6.38
N GLY A 85 46.78 -37.05 7.56
CA GLY A 85 45.39 -36.66 7.72
C GLY A 85 45.34 -35.48 8.69
N THR A 86 44.99 -34.26 8.19
CA THR A 86 45.00 -33.07 9.04
C THR A 86 43.59 -32.50 9.21
N TYR A 87 43.27 -32.08 10.44
CA TYR A 87 42.12 -31.26 10.76
C TYR A 87 42.58 -29.79 10.75
N ASN A 88 41.95 -28.99 9.89
CA ASN A 88 42.30 -27.59 9.68
C ASN A 88 41.16 -26.71 10.21
N GLN A 89 41.48 -25.76 11.12
CA GLN A 89 40.53 -24.79 11.63
C GLN A 89 40.99 -23.37 11.32
N ARG A 90 40.18 -22.63 10.56
CA ARG A 90 40.41 -21.21 10.33
C ARG A 90 39.95 -20.41 11.55
N LEU A 91 40.81 -19.56 12.09
CA LEU A 91 40.54 -18.69 13.23
C LEU A 91 40.22 -17.28 12.74
N GLU A 92 38.97 -16.91 12.76
CA GLU A 92 38.54 -15.55 12.35
C GLU A 92 39.06 -14.51 13.35
N ARG A 93 39.69 -13.47 12.82
CA ARG A 93 40.25 -12.36 13.60
C ARG A 93 39.61 -11.05 13.16
N GLY A 94 39.78 -10.00 13.97
CA GLY A 94 39.36 -8.63 13.60
C GLY A 94 37.86 -8.36 13.68
N GLY A 95 37.09 -9.21 14.35
CA GLY A 95 35.66 -9.00 14.51
C GLY A 95 34.83 -9.29 13.26
N LYS A 96 35.34 -10.06 12.29
CA LYS A 96 34.66 -10.37 11.01
C LYS A 96 33.25 -10.94 11.21
N ARG A 97 33.10 -11.88 12.16
CA ARG A 97 31.80 -12.48 12.48
C ARG A 97 30.80 -11.41 12.94
N ALA A 98 31.23 -10.57 13.91
CA ALA A 98 30.36 -9.47 14.38
C ALA A 98 30.03 -8.48 13.28
N ALA A 99 30.98 -8.19 12.37
CA ALA A 99 30.74 -7.30 11.23
C ALA A 99 29.79 -7.91 10.20
N ARG A 100 29.88 -9.23 9.90
CA ARG A 100 28.92 -9.94 9.05
C ARG A 100 27.51 -9.91 9.66
N VAL A 101 27.39 -10.19 10.95
CA VAL A 101 26.11 -10.13 11.68
C VAL A 101 25.54 -8.71 11.63
N GLY A 102 26.38 -7.69 11.83
CA GLY A 102 25.96 -6.29 11.75
C GLY A 102 25.44 -5.90 10.36
N LEU A 103 26.06 -6.39 9.28
CA LEU A 103 25.58 -6.18 7.92
C LEU A 103 24.23 -6.86 7.70
N ALA A 104 24.07 -8.12 8.12
CA ALA A 104 22.80 -8.85 8.00
C ALA A 104 21.67 -8.21 8.84
N GLN A 105 21.99 -7.64 10.01
CA GLN A 105 21.03 -6.83 10.77
C GLN A 105 20.63 -5.55 10.03
N GLY A 106 21.56 -4.93 9.31
CA GLY A 106 21.27 -3.81 8.43
C GLY A 106 20.30 -4.20 7.29
N ASP A 107 20.46 -5.39 6.69
CA ASP A 107 19.56 -5.92 5.67
C ASP A 107 18.14 -6.13 6.23
N ILE A 108 18.01 -6.67 7.45
CA ILE A 108 16.72 -6.82 8.16
C ILE A 108 16.06 -5.45 8.36
N ALA A 109 16.81 -4.48 8.90
CA ALA A 109 16.27 -3.13 9.16
C ALA A 109 15.78 -2.42 7.88
N VAL A 110 16.47 -2.63 6.75
CA VAL A 110 16.02 -2.12 5.45
C VAL A 110 14.71 -2.80 5.03
N ALA A 111 14.63 -4.13 5.16
CA ALA A 111 13.44 -4.89 4.77
C ALA A 111 12.20 -4.50 5.62
N GLU A 112 12.39 -4.28 6.94
CA GLU A 112 11.34 -3.81 7.86
C GLU A 112 10.85 -2.41 7.48
N ALA A 113 11.78 -1.48 7.21
CA ALA A 113 11.41 -0.12 6.81
C ALA A 113 10.68 -0.11 5.44
N GLU A 114 11.12 -0.91 4.47
CA GLU A 114 10.44 -1.06 3.19
C GLU A 114 9.05 -1.71 3.32
N ALA A 115 8.88 -2.64 4.26
CA ALA A 115 7.58 -3.24 4.55
C ALA A 115 6.58 -2.22 5.09
N LEU A 116 7.04 -1.31 5.96
CA LEU A 116 6.20 -0.25 6.51
C LEU A 116 5.78 0.75 5.42
N VAL A 117 6.67 1.10 4.47
CA VAL A 117 6.32 1.93 3.31
C VAL A 117 5.22 1.28 2.49
N ARG A 118 5.36 -0.03 2.17
CA ARG A 118 4.31 -0.77 1.41
C ARG A 118 2.96 -0.80 2.12
N ARG A 119 2.92 -0.90 3.45
CA ARG A 119 1.66 -0.81 4.22
C ARG A 119 1.03 0.57 4.12
N LEU A 120 1.83 1.64 4.13
CA LEU A 120 1.34 3.00 3.91
C LEU A 120 0.81 3.21 2.49
N ASP A 121 1.47 2.63 1.49
CA ASP A 121 1.00 2.69 0.11
C ASP A 121 -0.35 1.98 -0.03
N LEU A 122 -0.51 0.81 0.58
CA LEU A 122 -1.79 0.11 0.63
C LEU A 122 -2.88 0.92 1.36
N ALA A 123 -2.55 1.56 2.47
CA ALA A 123 -3.49 2.42 3.19
C ALA A 123 -3.96 3.60 2.34
N SER A 124 -3.04 4.20 1.56
CA SER A 124 -3.37 5.27 0.61
C SER A 124 -4.26 4.77 -0.54
N GLU A 125 -4.00 3.57 -1.07
CA GLU A 125 -4.84 2.95 -2.10
C GLU A 125 -6.26 2.68 -1.59
N VAL A 126 -6.38 2.16 -0.36
CA VAL A 126 -7.70 1.97 0.28
C VAL A 126 -8.41 3.31 0.45
N GLN A 127 -7.71 4.37 0.87
CA GLN A 127 -8.29 5.71 1.00
C GLN A 127 -8.80 6.22 -0.34
N ALA A 128 -8.05 6.05 -1.42
CA ALA A 128 -8.46 6.47 -2.76
C ALA A 128 -9.74 5.77 -3.23
N LEU A 129 -9.82 4.45 -3.05
CA LEU A 129 -11.02 3.66 -3.40
C LEU A 129 -12.21 3.99 -2.50
N TYR A 130 -11.97 4.32 -1.23
CA TYR A 130 -13.01 4.73 -0.30
C TYR A 130 -13.61 6.08 -0.71
N VAL A 131 -12.77 7.06 -1.07
CA VAL A 131 -13.18 8.35 -1.63
C VAL A 131 -13.98 8.17 -2.92
N GLU A 132 -13.53 7.30 -3.82
CA GLU A 132 -14.25 6.98 -5.04
C GLU A 132 -15.65 6.41 -4.75
N ALA A 133 -15.77 5.51 -3.78
CA ALA A 133 -17.06 4.95 -3.38
C ALA A 133 -17.98 6.00 -2.75
N GLN A 134 -17.44 6.95 -1.96
CA GLN A 134 -18.20 8.07 -1.40
C GLN A 134 -18.73 9.00 -2.48
N ALA A 135 -17.89 9.38 -3.45
CA ALA A 135 -18.30 10.21 -4.59
C ALA A 135 -19.41 9.52 -5.42
N ALA A 136 -19.23 8.22 -5.70
CA ALA A 136 -20.22 7.43 -6.43
C ALA A 136 -21.55 7.30 -5.67
N ALA A 137 -21.52 7.20 -4.34
CA ALA A 137 -22.73 7.18 -3.51
C ALA A 137 -23.52 8.50 -3.60
N LEU A 138 -22.82 9.64 -3.56
CA LEU A 138 -23.47 10.95 -3.71
C LEU A 138 -23.99 11.18 -5.13
N SER A 139 -23.25 10.77 -6.16
CA SER A 139 -23.70 10.83 -7.55
C SER A 139 -24.94 9.97 -7.76
N LEU A 140 -25.04 8.80 -7.14
CA LEU A 140 -26.24 7.97 -7.13
C LEU A 140 -27.42 8.68 -6.45
N GLN A 141 -27.18 9.36 -5.31
CA GLN A 141 -28.24 10.13 -4.65
C GLN A 141 -28.75 11.28 -5.53
N LEU A 142 -27.84 12.00 -6.22
CA LEU A 142 -28.22 13.05 -7.16
C LEU A 142 -29.02 12.49 -8.34
N ALA A 143 -28.63 11.37 -8.91
CA ALA A 143 -29.35 10.73 -10.00
C ALA A 143 -30.75 10.27 -9.59
N ARG A 144 -30.92 9.73 -8.38
CA ARG A 144 -32.25 9.40 -7.82
C ARG A 144 -33.13 10.64 -7.69
N SER A 145 -32.60 11.72 -7.13
CA SER A 145 -33.30 12.99 -7.00
C SER A 145 -33.70 13.57 -8.37
N ARG A 146 -32.83 13.44 -9.39
CA ARG A 146 -33.13 13.86 -10.77
C ARG A 146 -34.32 13.10 -11.36
N VAL A 147 -34.38 11.77 -11.15
CA VAL A 147 -35.51 10.96 -11.63
C VAL A 147 -36.82 11.42 -10.98
N GLU A 148 -36.83 11.60 -9.63
CA GLU A 148 -38.02 12.05 -8.89
C GLU A 148 -38.50 13.42 -9.38
N ILE A 149 -37.61 14.38 -9.59
CA ILE A 149 -37.91 15.70 -10.11
C ILE A 149 -38.44 15.63 -11.54
N ALA A 150 -37.80 14.84 -12.42
CA ALA A 150 -38.21 14.66 -13.80
C ALA A 150 -39.59 13.97 -13.94
N GLU A 151 -39.89 13.00 -13.08
CA GLU A 151 -41.17 12.31 -13.02
C GLU A 151 -42.31 13.27 -12.60
N THR A 152 -42.06 14.05 -11.54
CA THR A 152 -43.00 15.07 -11.07
C THR A 152 -43.30 16.08 -12.20
N LEU A 153 -42.26 16.58 -12.88
CA LEU A 153 -42.41 17.54 -13.97
C LEU A 153 -43.12 16.93 -15.19
N ALA A 154 -42.79 15.69 -15.56
CA ALA A 154 -43.45 15.02 -16.68
C ALA A 154 -44.97 14.85 -16.44
N ASN A 155 -45.36 14.51 -15.21
CA ASN A 155 -46.76 14.39 -14.82
C ASN A 155 -47.47 15.74 -14.80
N GLU A 156 -46.81 16.82 -14.36
CA GLU A 156 -47.37 18.18 -14.38
C GLU A 156 -47.57 18.69 -15.81
N VAL A 157 -46.54 18.54 -16.64
CA VAL A 157 -46.62 18.97 -18.07
C VAL A 157 -47.67 18.17 -18.82
N GLN A 158 -47.79 16.85 -18.57
CA GLN A 158 -48.83 16.05 -19.23
C GLN A 158 -50.25 16.57 -18.92
N ARG A 159 -50.53 16.87 -17.63
CA ARG A 159 -51.83 17.48 -17.24
C ARG A 159 -52.09 18.80 -17.96
N ARG A 160 -51.07 19.68 -18.06
CA ARG A 160 -51.21 20.98 -18.74
C ARG A 160 -51.43 20.83 -20.26
N VAL A 161 -50.84 19.80 -20.87
CA VAL A 161 -51.08 19.43 -22.26
C VAL A 161 -52.54 18.95 -22.45
N ASP A 162 -53.03 18.09 -21.55
CA ASP A 162 -54.38 17.56 -21.56
C ASP A 162 -55.45 18.69 -21.37
N GLU A 163 -55.07 19.74 -20.60
CA GLU A 163 -55.86 20.97 -20.40
C GLU A 163 -55.66 22.00 -21.52
N ALA A 164 -54.93 21.67 -22.60
CA ALA A 164 -54.61 22.56 -23.73
C ALA A 164 -53.85 23.85 -23.31
N ARG A 165 -53.14 23.83 -22.16
CA ARG A 165 -52.33 24.96 -21.67
C ARG A 165 -50.92 24.93 -22.21
N ASP A 166 -50.38 23.75 -22.51
CA ASP A 166 -49.06 23.54 -23.08
C ASP A 166 -49.18 22.79 -24.43
N PRO A 167 -48.24 23.00 -25.35
CA PRO A 167 -48.24 22.30 -26.64
C PRO A 167 -47.86 20.83 -26.50
N LEU A 168 -48.36 19.95 -27.39
CA LEU A 168 -48.10 18.48 -27.35
C LEU A 168 -46.65 18.09 -27.27
N PHE A 169 -45.73 18.82 -27.93
CA PHE A 169 -44.31 18.53 -27.92
C PHE A 169 -43.69 18.71 -26.53
N ALA A 170 -44.26 19.56 -25.65
CA ALA A 170 -43.77 19.73 -24.28
C ALA A 170 -43.92 18.44 -23.49
N GLY A 171 -45.05 17.72 -23.60
CA GLY A 171 -45.23 16.41 -22.98
C GLY A 171 -44.27 15.36 -23.49
N THR A 172 -44.01 15.33 -24.81
CA THR A 172 -43.02 14.41 -25.40
C THR A 172 -41.62 14.70 -24.86
N ARG A 173 -41.21 15.96 -24.80
CA ARG A 173 -39.90 16.39 -24.28
C ARG A 173 -39.74 16.05 -22.81
N ALA A 174 -40.74 16.27 -21.98
CA ALA A 174 -40.69 15.93 -20.56
C ALA A 174 -40.52 14.41 -20.33
N ARG A 175 -41.22 13.59 -21.14
CA ARG A 175 -41.02 12.11 -21.08
C ARG A 175 -39.64 11.67 -21.55
N THR A 176 -39.06 12.33 -22.57
CA THR A 176 -37.67 12.05 -23.00
C THR A 176 -36.67 12.39 -21.87
N GLN A 177 -36.84 13.54 -21.22
CA GLN A 177 -35.97 13.91 -20.07
C GLN A 177 -36.10 12.95 -18.89
N LEU A 178 -37.30 12.44 -18.60
CA LEU A 178 -37.47 11.38 -17.59
C LEU A 178 -36.77 10.08 -18.01
N ALA A 179 -36.84 9.72 -19.30
CA ALA A 179 -36.12 8.53 -19.78
C ALA A 179 -34.61 8.69 -19.68
N GLU A 180 -34.06 9.87 -20.03
CA GLU A 180 -32.63 10.19 -19.84
C GLU A 180 -32.23 10.12 -18.37
N ALA A 181 -33.01 10.71 -17.46
CA ALA A 181 -32.74 10.65 -16.03
C ALA A 181 -32.72 9.21 -15.49
N ARG A 182 -33.58 8.32 -16.02
CA ARG A 182 -33.55 6.87 -15.65
C ARG A 182 -32.32 6.13 -16.18
N VAL A 183 -31.84 6.49 -17.37
CA VAL A 183 -30.58 5.95 -17.89
C VAL A 183 -29.40 6.38 -17.00
N ASP A 184 -29.33 7.67 -16.63
CA ASP A 184 -28.30 8.21 -15.78
C ASP A 184 -28.34 7.55 -14.38
N LEU A 185 -29.52 7.27 -13.83
CA LEU A 185 -29.67 6.53 -12.60
C LEU A 185 -29.06 5.11 -12.72
N GLY A 186 -29.37 4.39 -13.80
CA GLY A 186 -28.76 3.06 -14.02
C GLY A 186 -27.24 3.10 -14.11
N LEU A 187 -26.68 4.11 -14.77
CA LEU A 187 -25.22 4.30 -14.84
C LEU A 187 -24.62 4.60 -13.46
N ALA A 188 -25.26 5.45 -12.66
CA ALA A 188 -24.81 5.77 -11.30
C ALA A 188 -24.91 4.56 -10.35
N GLU A 189 -25.92 3.72 -10.48
CA GLU A 189 -26.05 2.46 -9.72
C GLU A 189 -24.90 1.49 -10.06
N HIS A 190 -24.56 1.36 -11.34
CA HIS A 190 -23.44 0.55 -11.78
C HIS A 190 -22.11 1.11 -11.29
N ALA A 191 -21.89 2.43 -11.35
CA ALA A 191 -20.68 3.08 -10.88
C ALA A 191 -20.48 2.86 -9.38
N TYR A 192 -21.51 3.08 -8.56
CA TYR A 192 -21.47 2.84 -7.12
C TYR A 192 -21.17 1.37 -6.78
N THR A 193 -21.84 0.45 -7.45
CA THR A 193 -21.62 -0.98 -7.23
C THR A 193 -20.21 -1.41 -7.62
N ALA A 194 -19.66 -0.83 -8.71
CA ALA A 194 -18.29 -1.09 -9.14
C ALA A 194 -17.25 -0.51 -8.16
N ALA A 195 -17.50 0.68 -7.61
CA ALA A 195 -16.61 1.28 -6.60
C ALA A 195 -16.57 0.44 -5.30
N LEU A 196 -17.73 0.00 -4.82
CA LEU A 196 -17.79 -0.93 -3.67
C LEU A 196 -17.07 -2.26 -3.96
N ALA A 197 -17.22 -2.80 -5.18
CA ALA A 197 -16.55 -4.04 -5.56
C ALA A 197 -15.01 -3.89 -5.54
N ARG A 198 -14.48 -2.75 -5.99
CA ARG A 198 -13.03 -2.45 -5.94
C ARG A 198 -12.53 -2.37 -4.51
N LEU A 199 -13.25 -1.68 -3.63
CA LEU A 199 -12.92 -1.61 -2.20
C LEU A 199 -12.99 -3.01 -1.55
N ALA A 200 -13.97 -3.84 -1.90
CA ALA A 200 -14.12 -5.21 -1.43
C ALA A 200 -12.92 -6.09 -1.74
N LEU A 201 -12.29 -5.92 -2.92
CA LEU A 201 -11.10 -6.69 -3.31
C LEU A 201 -9.92 -6.47 -2.36
N LEU A 202 -9.77 -5.28 -1.78
CA LEU A 202 -8.70 -4.98 -0.83
C LEU A 202 -9.05 -5.38 0.60
N THR A 203 -10.32 -5.26 0.99
CA THR A 203 -10.75 -5.59 2.35
C THR A 203 -11.07 -7.08 2.55
N GLY A 204 -11.14 -7.86 1.48
CA GLY A 204 -11.46 -9.30 1.53
C GLY A 204 -12.93 -9.60 1.86
N GLY A 205 -13.82 -8.59 1.77
CA GLY A 205 -15.25 -8.70 2.02
C GLY A 205 -16.04 -9.17 0.80
N ASP A 206 -17.28 -9.64 1.05
CA ASP A 206 -18.23 -9.84 -0.04
C ASP A 206 -18.78 -8.47 -0.48
N ARG A 207 -18.82 -8.26 -1.79
CA ARG A 207 -19.35 -7.06 -2.45
C ARG A 207 -20.75 -6.65 -1.95
N ALA A 208 -21.58 -7.62 -1.57
CA ALA A 208 -22.94 -7.37 -1.09
C ALA A 208 -23.01 -6.92 0.38
N SER A 209 -21.91 -7.05 1.13
CA SER A 209 -21.86 -6.81 2.58
C SER A 209 -21.12 -5.55 2.98
N ILE A 210 -20.52 -4.80 2.02
CA ILE A 210 -19.76 -3.59 2.32
C ILE A 210 -20.64 -2.35 2.18
N GLY A 211 -20.79 -1.61 3.27
CA GLY A 211 -21.30 -0.25 3.31
C GLY A 211 -20.17 0.73 3.62
N ILE A 212 -20.34 1.98 3.21
CA ILE A 212 -19.41 3.08 3.49
C ILE A 212 -20.11 4.21 4.23
N VAL A 213 -19.36 4.95 5.05
CA VAL A 213 -19.84 6.17 5.69
C VAL A 213 -19.60 7.34 4.73
N THR A 214 -20.65 8.06 4.39
CA THR A 214 -20.59 9.26 3.51
C THR A 214 -20.60 10.57 4.31
N SER A 215 -20.84 10.53 5.62
CA SER A 215 -20.76 11.71 6.48
C SER A 215 -19.34 12.26 6.50
N GLY A 216 -19.20 13.56 6.36
CA GLY A 216 -17.90 14.23 6.28
C GLY A 216 -17.30 14.31 4.87
N PHE A 217 -17.86 13.65 3.86
CA PHE A 217 -17.41 13.84 2.47
C PHE A 217 -17.79 15.23 1.91
N LEU A 218 -18.87 15.80 2.41
CA LEU A 218 -19.33 17.16 2.03
C LEU A 218 -18.49 18.27 2.66
N ASP A 219 -17.62 17.93 3.63
CA ASP A 219 -16.77 18.86 4.32
C ASP A 219 -15.40 18.92 3.63
N ALA A 220 -14.96 20.11 3.30
CA ALA A 220 -13.64 20.37 2.74
C ALA A 220 -12.82 21.26 3.71
N PRO A 221 -12.38 20.73 4.86
CA PRO A 221 -11.64 21.52 5.83
C PRO A 221 -10.28 21.95 5.30
N GLU A 222 -9.85 23.16 5.72
CA GLU A 222 -8.51 23.65 5.43
C GLU A 222 -7.45 22.68 5.96
N VAL A 223 -6.51 22.33 5.10
CA VAL A 223 -5.37 21.48 5.48
C VAL A 223 -4.22 22.39 5.83
N ALA A 224 -3.79 22.34 7.10
CA ALA A 224 -2.62 23.09 7.55
C ALA A 224 -1.40 22.66 6.74
N ALA A 225 -0.97 23.48 5.80
CA ALA A 225 0.23 23.25 5.02
C ALA A 225 1.45 23.38 5.94
N ASN A 226 1.91 22.27 6.51
CA ASN A 226 3.19 22.23 7.22
C ASN A 226 4.21 21.42 6.40
N PRO A 227 4.91 22.07 5.44
CA PRO A 227 5.89 21.39 4.58
C PRO A 227 7.13 20.89 5.36
N ALA A 228 7.23 21.20 6.65
CA ALA A 228 8.32 20.73 7.50
C ALA A 228 8.14 19.30 8.02
N VAL A 229 6.93 18.76 7.96
CA VAL A 229 6.64 17.40 8.44
C VAL A 229 6.94 16.39 7.33
N LEU A 230 8.19 15.95 7.28
CA LEU A 230 8.56 14.78 6.46
C LEU A 230 8.09 13.52 7.16
N THR A 231 7.43 12.65 6.44
CA THR A 231 6.99 11.35 6.98
C THR A 231 8.21 10.59 7.53
N PRO A 232 8.23 10.25 8.82
CA PRO A 232 9.36 9.53 9.41
C PRO A 232 9.64 8.20 8.71
N VAL A 233 8.62 7.56 8.14
CA VAL A 233 8.68 6.22 7.53
C VAL A 233 9.47 6.22 6.23
N ASP A 234 9.22 7.14 5.31
CA ASP A 234 9.99 7.21 4.07
C ASP A 234 11.47 7.49 4.35
N LEU A 235 11.75 8.32 5.36
CA LEU A 235 13.12 8.58 5.81
C LEU A 235 13.73 7.39 6.58
N ALA A 236 12.92 6.53 7.20
CA ALA A 236 13.40 5.36 7.92
C ALA A 236 14.12 4.38 6.98
N VAL A 237 13.63 4.19 5.74
CA VAL A 237 14.31 3.37 4.73
C VAL A 237 15.72 3.89 4.46
N PHE A 238 15.89 5.19 4.28
CA PHE A 238 17.20 5.77 4.03
C PHE A 238 18.12 5.70 5.25
N ARG A 239 17.58 5.86 6.46
CA ARG A 239 18.34 5.64 7.70
C ARG A 239 18.81 4.18 7.83
N ALA A 240 17.92 3.23 7.52
CA ALA A 240 18.27 1.82 7.52
C ALA A 240 19.37 1.50 6.47
N ARG A 241 19.25 2.03 5.26
CA ARG A 241 20.27 1.91 4.20
C ARG A 241 21.60 2.52 4.59
N ARG A 242 21.60 3.67 5.29
CA ARG A 242 22.81 4.27 5.83
C ARG A 242 23.47 3.35 6.87
N ASN A 243 22.70 2.87 7.85
CA ASN A 243 23.22 1.95 8.88
C ASN A 243 23.78 0.66 8.25
N ARG A 244 23.14 0.15 7.20
CA ARG A 244 23.62 -0.98 6.41
C ARG A 244 24.96 -0.66 5.70
N ALA A 245 25.07 0.51 5.08
CA ALA A 245 26.33 0.94 4.43
C ALA A 245 27.45 1.10 5.46
N ASP A 246 27.17 1.65 6.64
CA ASP A 246 28.11 1.75 7.76
C ASP A 246 28.57 0.35 8.23
N ALA A 247 27.64 -0.61 8.29
CA ALA A 247 27.97 -2.00 8.63
C ALA A 247 28.83 -2.68 7.55
N ASN A 248 28.55 -2.41 6.25
CA ASN A 248 29.36 -2.90 5.14
C ASN A 248 30.78 -2.32 5.19
N TYR A 249 30.92 -1.03 5.47
CA TYR A 249 32.24 -0.41 5.65
C TYR A 249 33.04 -1.11 6.75
N ARG A 250 32.43 -1.34 7.94
CA ARG A 250 33.06 -2.07 9.05
C ARG A 250 33.44 -3.50 8.67
N LEU A 251 32.64 -4.16 7.85
CA LEU A 251 32.96 -5.50 7.34
C LEU A 251 34.19 -5.47 6.44
N GLN A 252 34.32 -4.48 5.55
CA GLN A 252 35.52 -4.37 4.71
C GLN A 252 36.77 -4.04 5.53
N GLU A 253 36.65 -3.22 6.57
CA GLU A 253 37.73 -2.99 7.52
C GLU A 253 38.13 -4.29 8.25
N ALA A 254 37.17 -5.06 8.77
CA ALA A 254 37.42 -6.34 9.42
C ALA A 254 38.07 -7.34 8.46
N ASN A 255 37.63 -7.39 7.20
CA ASN A 255 38.17 -8.29 6.16
C ASN A 255 39.63 -7.95 5.77
N SER A 256 40.10 -6.73 6.05
CA SER A 256 41.50 -6.36 5.81
C SER A 256 42.49 -7.12 6.69
N ARG A 257 42.02 -7.69 7.79
CA ARG A 257 42.84 -8.53 8.70
C ARG A 257 42.84 -9.98 8.21
N THR A 258 44.00 -10.61 8.27
CA THR A 258 44.17 -12.02 7.84
C THR A 258 43.81 -12.98 8.94
N ASP A 259 43.27 -14.13 8.58
CA ASP A 259 42.87 -15.20 9.50
C ASP A 259 43.89 -16.32 9.43
N PRO A 260 44.57 -16.70 10.52
CA PRO A 260 45.40 -17.88 10.54
C PRO A 260 44.54 -19.15 10.53
N THR A 261 45.02 -20.17 9.85
CA THR A 261 44.50 -21.53 9.94
C THR A 261 45.47 -22.36 10.76
N VAL A 262 45.02 -22.99 11.80
CA VAL A 262 45.76 -23.97 12.56
C VAL A 262 45.38 -25.38 12.11
N PHE A 263 46.34 -26.27 12.08
CA PHE A 263 46.08 -27.65 11.69
C PHE A 263 46.86 -28.62 12.58
N ALA A 264 46.29 -29.81 12.77
CA ALA A 264 46.93 -30.92 13.44
C ALA A 264 46.36 -32.26 12.95
N GLY A 265 47.18 -33.29 12.98
CA GLY A 265 46.73 -34.62 12.58
C GLY A 265 47.79 -35.71 12.64
N PRO A 266 47.42 -36.97 12.42
CA PRO A 266 48.36 -38.08 12.34
C PRO A 266 49.13 -38.09 11.00
N ARG A 267 50.40 -38.55 11.08
CA ARG A 267 51.27 -38.86 9.93
C ARG A 267 51.74 -40.29 10.04
N LEU A 268 51.49 -41.08 9.03
CA LEU A 268 51.95 -42.45 8.90
C LEU A 268 53.08 -42.51 7.88
N PHE A 269 54.21 -43.08 8.25
CA PHE A 269 55.36 -43.32 7.38
C PHE A 269 55.32 -44.72 6.79
N GLY A 270 55.97 -44.91 5.63
CA GLY A 270 56.06 -46.19 4.94
C GLY A 270 56.78 -47.33 5.72
N ASN A 271 57.56 -47.01 6.73
CA ASN A 271 58.15 -47.95 7.67
C ASN A 271 57.17 -48.41 8.79
N GLY A 272 55.94 -47.87 8.83
CA GLY A 272 54.94 -48.17 9.83
C GLY A 272 54.96 -47.26 11.07
N ASP A 273 55.86 -46.28 11.14
CA ASP A 273 55.93 -45.33 12.25
C ASP A 273 54.76 -44.33 12.18
N LEU A 274 54.22 -44.00 13.34
CA LEU A 274 53.16 -43.00 13.51
C LEU A 274 53.71 -41.76 14.19
N ALA A 275 53.49 -40.59 13.62
CA ALA A 275 53.81 -39.29 14.20
C ALA A 275 52.60 -38.36 14.21
N VAL A 276 52.72 -37.20 14.83
CA VAL A 276 51.73 -36.12 14.79
C VAL A 276 52.36 -34.96 14.04
N ILE A 277 51.62 -34.42 13.09
CA ILE A 277 51.94 -33.16 12.42
C ILE A 277 51.05 -32.07 12.98
N ALA A 278 51.58 -30.89 13.26
CA ALA A 278 50.84 -29.72 13.62
C ALA A 278 51.53 -28.46 13.07
N GLY A 279 50.76 -27.46 12.73
CA GLY A 279 51.26 -26.21 12.21
C GLY A 279 50.22 -25.14 12.07
N PHE A 280 50.60 -24.05 11.46
CA PHE A 280 49.69 -22.97 11.09
C PHE A 280 50.04 -22.43 9.70
N SER A 281 49.00 -21.86 9.05
CA SER A 281 49.12 -21.12 7.80
C SER A 281 48.57 -19.71 8.02
N LEU A 282 49.28 -18.68 7.60
CA LEU A 282 48.86 -17.28 7.69
C LEU A 282 48.92 -16.65 6.29
N PRO A 283 47.78 -16.37 5.66
CA PRO A 283 47.77 -15.69 4.39
C PRO A 283 48.28 -14.24 4.54
N LEU A 284 49.11 -13.79 3.61
CA LEU A 284 49.62 -12.42 3.60
C LEU A 284 48.50 -11.48 3.04
N PRO A 285 48.31 -10.28 3.65
CA PRO A 285 47.28 -9.37 3.24
C PRO A 285 47.61 -8.72 1.88
N ASN A 286 46.64 -8.75 0.95
CA ASN A 286 46.71 -7.92 -0.26
C ASN A 286 46.22 -6.49 0.09
N ARG A 287 47.19 -5.62 0.45
CA ARG A 287 46.89 -4.25 0.92
C ARG A 287 46.19 -3.40 -0.15
N ALA A 288 46.54 -3.56 -1.43
CA ALA A 288 45.94 -2.80 -2.52
C ALA A 288 44.46 -3.17 -2.69
N LEU A 289 44.15 -4.48 -2.72
CA LEU A 289 42.78 -4.97 -2.82
C LEU A 289 41.95 -4.56 -1.60
N ASN A 290 42.49 -4.71 -0.39
CA ASN A 290 41.79 -4.34 0.83
C ASN A 290 41.47 -2.84 0.86
N ARG A 291 42.40 -1.99 0.46
CA ARG A 291 42.18 -0.55 0.37
C ARG A 291 41.10 -0.21 -0.64
N ALA A 292 41.14 -0.81 -1.85
CA ALA A 292 40.12 -0.60 -2.85
C ALA A 292 38.70 -1.01 -2.39
N ASN A 293 38.58 -2.12 -1.62
CA ASN A 293 37.31 -2.54 -1.06
C ASN A 293 36.80 -1.57 0.03
N ILE A 294 37.66 -1.05 0.89
CA ILE A 294 37.33 -0.06 1.91
C ILE A 294 36.92 1.27 1.22
N ASP A 295 37.69 1.73 0.22
CA ASP A 295 37.40 2.96 -0.51
C ASP A 295 36.04 2.86 -1.25
N ARG A 296 35.70 1.69 -1.80
CA ARG A 296 34.39 1.38 -2.41
C ARG A 296 33.28 1.48 -1.36
N ALA A 297 33.43 0.87 -0.21
CA ALA A 297 32.42 0.93 0.87
C ALA A 297 32.26 2.35 1.41
N ALA A 298 33.34 3.12 1.53
CA ALA A 298 33.26 4.55 1.89
C ALA A 298 32.55 5.40 0.81
N ALA A 299 32.70 5.04 -0.46
CA ALA A 299 31.95 5.69 -1.55
C ALA A 299 30.44 5.34 -1.48
N GLU A 300 30.09 4.10 -1.15
CA GLU A 300 28.71 3.67 -0.91
C GLU A 300 28.05 4.46 0.24
N GLN A 301 28.76 4.67 1.37
CA GLN A 301 28.25 5.50 2.46
C GLN A 301 27.94 6.94 1.98
N ARG A 302 28.86 7.55 1.25
CA ARG A 302 28.67 8.92 0.72
C ARG A 302 27.51 8.96 -0.28
N GLN A 303 27.34 7.92 -1.10
CA GLN A 303 26.22 7.81 -2.03
C GLN A 303 24.88 7.80 -1.29
N VAL A 304 24.73 6.95 -0.27
CA VAL A 304 23.49 6.86 0.53
C VAL A 304 23.17 8.17 1.25
N GLU A 305 24.19 8.90 1.71
CA GLU A 305 23.99 10.24 2.31
C GLU A 305 23.51 11.27 1.27
N ALA A 306 24.06 11.23 0.05
CA ALA A 306 23.61 12.08 -1.04
C ALA A 306 22.18 11.72 -1.48
N ASP A 307 21.85 10.43 -1.59
CA ASP A 307 20.50 9.96 -1.92
C ASP A 307 19.48 10.41 -0.86
N LEU A 308 19.83 10.37 0.42
CA LEU A 308 18.99 10.91 1.50
C LEU A 308 18.74 12.42 1.35
N ALA A 309 19.76 13.19 0.94
CA ALA A 309 19.62 14.62 0.72
C ALA A 309 18.69 14.91 -0.48
N VAL A 310 18.83 14.15 -1.57
CA VAL A 310 17.96 14.22 -2.75
C VAL A 310 16.52 13.87 -2.36
N GLU A 311 16.30 12.77 -1.63
CA GLU A 311 14.96 12.36 -1.21
C GLU A 311 14.29 13.43 -0.34
N ARG A 312 15.02 14.01 0.63
CA ARG A 312 14.49 15.11 1.46
C ARG A 312 14.05 16.30 0.62
N PHE A 313 14.84 16.66 -0.39
CA PHE A 313 14.50 17.77 -1.29
C PHE A 313 13.26 17.45 -2.11
N GLN A 314 13.20 16.25 -2.73
CA GLN A 314 12.07 15.82 -3.54
C GLN A 314 10.79 15.73 -2.71
N ARG A 315 10.86 15.15 -1.50
CA ARG A 315 9.71 14.99 -0.62
C ARG A 315 9.12 16.31 -0.15
N ARG A 316 9.99 17.28 0.22
CA ARG A 316 9.51 18.62 0.56
C ARG A 316 8.77 19.28 -0.59
N ARG A 317 9.29 19.14 -1.81
CA ARG A 317 8.63 19.67 -3.01
C ARG A 317 7.29 18.97 -3.27
N GLN A 318 7.25 17.65 -3.14
CA GLN A 318 6.01 16.88 -3.32
C GLN A 318 4.94 17.28 -2.30
N ILE A 319 5.30 17.44 -1.02
CA ILE A 319 4.36 17.87 0.02
C ILE A 319 3.84 19.29 -0.27
N ALA A 320 4.70 20.22 -0.68
CA ALA A 320 4.28 21.57 -1.02
C ALA A 320 3.31 21.59 -2.20
N LEU A 321 3.60 20.84 -3.27
CA LEU A 321 2.71 20.72 -4.44
C LEU A 321 1.40 20.00 -4.11
N ALA A 322 1.43 18.98 -3.25
CA ALA A 322 0.22 18.29 -2.83
C ALA A 322 -0.67 19.21 -1.96
N ALA A 323 -0.08 19.99 -1.05
CA ALA A 323 -0.82 20.98 -0.26
C ALA A 323 -1.46 22.07 -1.15
N GLU A 324 -0.76 22.56 -2.16
CA GLU A 324 -1.28 23.53 -3.13
C GLU A 324 -2.49 22.97 -3.88
N ARG A 325 -2.41 21.71 -4.36
CA ARG A 325 -3.54 21.05 -5.04
C ARG A 325 -4.75 20.87 -4.14
N VAL A 326 -4.54 20.49 -2.88
CA VAL A 326 -5.64 20.36 -1.91
C VAL A 326 -6.32 21.72 -1.71
N GLU A 327 -5.55 22.79 -1.58
CA GLU A 327 -6.10 24.13 -1.38
C GLU A 327 -6.82 24.67 -2.63
N GLU A 328 -6.30 24.41 -3.83
CA GLU A 328 -6.94 24.74 -5.10
C GLU A 328 -8.30 24.03 -5.22
N ALA A 329 -8.34 22.71 -5.02
CA ALA A 329 -9.57 21.94 -5.09
C ALA A 329 -10.58 22.33 -3.99
N ARG A 330 -10.10 22.69 -2.80
CA ARG A 330 -10.95 23.22 -1.71
C ARG A 330 -11.63 24.50 -2.13
N HIS A 331 -10.85 25.48 -2.64
CA HIS A 331 -11.41 26.76 -3.11
C HIS A 331 -12.42 26.56 -4.24
N GLU A 332 -12.18 25.65 -5.17
CA GLU A 332 -13.15 25.35 -6.22
C GLU A 332 -14.46 24.79 -5.63
N ALA A 333 -14.38 23.81 -4.73
CA ALA A 333 -15.56 23.22 -4.11
C ALA A 333 -16.34 24.26 -3.30
N GLU A 334 -15.67 25.12 -2.52
CA GLU A 334 -16.31 26.21 -1.77
C GLU A 334 -17.00 27.23 -2.71
N ALA A 335 -16.32 27.66 -3.77
CA ALA A 335 -16.91 28.62 -4.72
C ALA A 335 -18.17 28.05 -5.40
N ILE A 336 -18.17 26.76 -5.75
CA ILE A 336 -19.34 26.10 -6.32
C ILE A 336 -20.46 26.01 -5.27
N GLN A 337 -20.15 25.63 -4.05
CA GLN A 337 -21.11 25.48 -2.94
C GLN A 337 -21.75 26.80 -2.54
N GLU A 338 -20.97 27.87 -2.45
CA GLU A 338 -21.43 29.15 -1.92
C GLU A 338 -22.07 30.05 -2.98
N GLN A 339 -21.70 29.91 -4.27
CA GLN A 339 -22.13 30.83 -5.32
C GLN A 339 -22.94 30.13 -6.41
N VAL A 340 -22.43 29.02 -6.99
CA VAL A 340 -23.02 28.40 -8.18
C VAL A 340 -24.31 27.65 -7.84
N VAL A 341 -24.28 26.78 -6.82
CA VAL A 341 -25.47 26.00 -6.44
C VAL A 341 -26.61 26.88 -5.95
N PRO A 342 -26.39 27.85 -5.01
CA PRO A 342 -27.48 28.75 -4.58
C PRO A 342 -28.05 29.63 -5.69
N GLY A 343 -27.17 30.10 -6.61
CA GLY A 343 -27.63 30.87 -7.78
C GLY A 343 -28.52 30.06 -8.70
N ALA A 344 -28.15 28.80 -8.99
CA ALA A 344 -28.98 27.90 -9.82
C ALA A 344 -30.31 27.55 -9.11
N GLU A 345 -30.30 27.35 -7.80
CA GLU A 345 -31.49 27.10 -6.98
C GLU A 345 -32.46 28.31 -7.02
N GLN A 346 -31.90 29.52 -6.87
CA GLN A 346 -32.72 30.73 -6.97
C GLN A 346 -33.32 30.88 -8.34
N THR A 347 -32.52 30.70 -9.41
CA THR A 347 -33.00 30.76 -10.78
C THR A 347 -34.16 29.77 -11.01
N LEU A 348 -34.01 28.53 -10.59
CA LEU A 348 -35.08 27.52 -10.71
C LEU A 348 -36.34 27.93 -9.94
N ARG A 349 -36.22 28.47 -8.73
CA ARG A 349 -37.37 28.94 -7.96
C ARG A 349 -38.12 30.06 -8.69
N GLU A 350 -37.40 31.04 -9.21
CA GLU A 350 -37.98 32.19 -9.93
C GLU A 350 -38.68 31.75 -11.25
N VAL A 351 -37.99 30.92 -12.05
CA VAL A 351 -38.55 30.40 -13.31
C VAL A 351 -39.77 29.53 -13.04
N ARG A 352 -39.78 28.68 -12.02
CA ARG A 352 -40.90 27.83 -11.65
C ARG A 352 -42.11 28.67 -11.19
N ALA A 353 -41.88 29.72 -10.41
CA ALA A 353 -42.92 30.67 -10.00
C ALA A 353 -43.51 31.43 -11.21
N GLY A 354 -42.69 31.80 -12.17
CA GLY A 354 -43.13 32.43 -13.44
C GLY A 354 -43.92 31.49 -14.35
N TYR A 355 -43.46 30.22 -14.48
CA TYR A 355 -44.16 29.18 -15.24
C TYR A 355 -45.57 28.91 -14.72
N ASN A 356 -45.71 28.84 -13.38
CA ASN A 356 -47.03 28.65 -12.77
C ASN A 356 -48.00 29.82 -13.00
N ARG A 357 -47.48 31.04 -13.24
CA ARG A 357 -48.24 32.24 -13.58
C ARG A 357 -48.44 32.42 -15.09
N GLY A 358 -47.87 31.55 -15.92
CA GLY A 358 -47.95 31.61 -17.38
C GLY A 358 -46.95 32.59 -18.01
N GLY A 359 -45.96 33.13 -17.27
CA GLY A 359 -44.96 34.07 -17.75
C GLY A 359 -43.72 33.41 -18.37
N PHE A 360 -43.47 32.14 -18.05
CA PHE A 360 -42.37 31.35 -18.61
C PHE A 360 -42.88 30.07 -19.26
N THR A 361 -42.04 29.49 -20.13
CA THR A 361 -42.36 28.26 -20.85
C THR A 361 -41.81 27.02 -20.07
N PHE A 362 -42.30 25.83 -20.44
CA PHE A 362 -41.72 24.57 -19.99
C PHE A 362 -40.19 24.47 -20.29
N LEU A 363 -39.77 25.02 -21.44
CA LEU A 363 -38.38 25.05 -21.82
C LEU A 363 -37.51 25.79 -20.79
N ASP A 364 -37.97 26.92 -20.28
CA ASP A 364 -37.25 27.72 -19.29
C ASP A 364 -37.09 26.94 -17.97
N VAL A 365 -38.15 26.24 -17.54
CA VAL A 365 -38.08 25.36 -16.34
C VAL A 365 -37.10 24.22 -16.56
N SER A 366 -37.15 23.58 -17.75
CA SER A 366 -36.26 22.48 -18.10
C SER A 366 -34.78 22.92 -18.07
N VAL A 367 -34.45 24.08 -18.67
CA VAL A 367 -33.10 24.63 -18.69
C VAL A 367 -32.62 24.94 -17.27
N ALA A 368 -33.45 25.58 -16.44
CA ALA A 368 -33.11 25.90 -15.06
C ALA A 368 -32.89 24.62 -14.19
N GLN A 369 -33.67 23.56 -14.41
CA GLN A 369 -33.49 22.27 -13.73
C GLN A 369 -32.19 21.60 -14.15
N THR A 370 -31.85 21.59 -15.45
CA THR A 370 -30.61 21.04 -15.96
C THR A 370 -29.41 21.80 -15.37
N ALA A 371 -29.46 23.13 -15.37
CA ALA A 371 -28.38 23.96 -14.79
C ALA A 371 -28.17 23.69 -13.29
N LEU A 372 -29.23 23.51 -12.50
CA LEU A 372 -29.08 23.14 -11.08
C LEU A 372 -28.49 21.73 -10.91
N HIS A 373 -28.95 20.78 -11.73
CA HIS A 373 -28.37 19.42 -11.67
C HIS A 373 -26.89 19.43 -12.01
N GLU A 374 -26.47 20.10 -13.08
CA GLU A 374 -25.08 20.25 -13.50
C GLU A 374 -24.24 20.94 -12.41
N ALA A 375 -24.80 21.99 -11.77
CA ALA A 375 -24.11 22.65 -10.66
C ALA A 375 -23.85 21.71 -9.46
N ARG A 376 -24.83 20.85 -9.13
CA ARG A 376 -24.69 19.85 -8.05
C ARG A 376 -23.73 18.72 -8.42
N VAL A 377 -23.72 18.27 -9.69
CA VAL A 377 -22.73 17.29 -10.17
C VAL A 377 -21.33 17.89 -10.08
N ARG A 378 -21.13 19.12 -10.59
CA ARG A 378 -19.83 19.79 -10.46
C ARG A 378 -19.37 19.96 -9.01
N PHE A 379 -20.29 20.17 -8.08
CA PHE A 379 -19.94 20.25 -6.65
C PHE A 379 -19.42 18.90 -6.11
N VAL A 380 -20.09 17.79 -6.47
CA VAL A 380 -19.65 16.44 -6.07
C VAL A 380 -18.31 16.10 -6.70
N ASP A 381 -18.10 16.48 -7.97
CA ASP A 381 -16.85 16.24 -8.69
C ASP A 381 -15.69 17.04 -8.05
N ALA A 382 -15.92 18.33 -7.70
CA ALA A 382 -14.92 19.16 -7.04
C ALA A 382 -14.57 18.64 -5.63
N LEU A 383 -15.55 18.13 -4.88
CA LEU A 383 -15.30 17.46 -3.61
C LEU A 383 -14.49 16.16 -3.79
N ALA A 384 -14.80 15.39 -4.84
CA ALA A 384 -14.04 14.18 -5.15
C ALA A 384 -12.57 14.51 -5.47
N GLU A 385 -12.34 15.59 -6.23
CA GLU A 385 -11.00 16.09 -6.55
C GLU A 385 -10.26 16.57 -5.29
N TYR A 386 -10.94 17.33 -4.41
CA TYR A 386 -10.38 17.72 -3.11
C TYR A 386 -9.94 16.50 -2.29
N HIS A 387 -10.83 15.52 -2.11
CA HIS A 387 -10.51 14.33 -1.32
C HIS A 387 -9.43 13.47 -1.99
N GLN A 388 -9.39 13.41 -3.32
CA GLN A 388 -8.32 12.70 -4.05
C GLN A 388 -6.97 13.41 -3.90
N ALA A 389 -6.91 14.73 -4.00
CA ALA A 389 -5.70 15.51 -3.72
C ALA A 389 -5.25 15.31 -2.25
N LYS A 390 -6.22 15.22 -1.34
CA LYS A 390 -5.95 14.93 0.07
C LYS A 390 -5.38 13.53 0.30
N VAL A 391 -5.74 12.51 -0.49
CA VAL A 391 -5.12 11.18 -0.44
C VAL A 391 -3.60 11.28 -0.65
N ASP A 392 -3.17 11.99 -1.67
CA ASP A 392 -1.75 12.19 -1.97
C ASP A 392 -1.04 12.94 -0.82
N TYR A 393 -1.67 13.99 -0.29
CA TYR A 393 -1.14 14.74 0.84
C TYR A 393 -1.04 13.90 2.11
N ASP A 394 -2.08 13.14 2.46
CA ASP A 394 -2.15 12.26 3.62
C ASP A 394 -1.09 11.14 3.54
N ARG A 395 -0.84 10.58 2.33
CA ARG A 395 0.23 9.61 2.10
C ARG A 395 1.61 10.21 2.35
N LEU A 396 1.86 11.42 1.84
CA LEU A 396 3.13 12.13 1.96
C LEU A 396 3.41 12.61 3.39
N THR A 397 2.38 12.94 4.15
CA THR A 397 2.47 13.39 5.56
C THR A 397 2.32 12.26 6.57
N GLY A 398 1.88 11.07 6.13
CA GLY A 398 1.86 9.85 6.95
C GLY A 398 0.67 9.73 7.90
N ARG A 399 -0.51 10.15 7.46
CA ARG A 399 -1.76 10.06 8.25
C ARG A 399 -1.99 8.68 8.88
N PHE A 400 -1.66 7.60 8.17
CA PHE A 400 -1.94 6.24 8.62
C PHE A 400 -0.77 5.53 9.32
N ILE A 401 0.32 6.24 9.66
CA ILE A 401 1.50 5.64 10.31
C ILE A 401 1.12 4.88 11.57
N GLU A 402 0.29 5.47 12.44
CA GLU A 402 -0.11 4.84 13.69
C GLU A 402 -0.97 3.58 13.48
N LEU A 403 -1.77 3.56 12.41
CA LEU A 403 -2.60 2.40 12.05
C LEU A 403 -1.78 1.24 11.47
N VAL A 404 -0.75 1.53 10.69
CA VAL A 404 0.04 0.52 9.95
C VAL A 404 1.34 0.13 10.65
N GLY A 405 1.82 0.94 11.59
CA GLY A 405 3.07 0.74 12.35
C GLY A 405 2.92 -0.06 13.64
N GLY A 406 1.71 -0.36 14.07
CA GLY A 406 1.39 -0.96 15.37
C GLY A 406 1.43 -2.50 15.42
N TYR A 407 2.36 -3.15 14.72
CA TYR A 407 2.60 -4.60 14.80
C TYR A 407 4.06 -4.90 15.13
#